data_d5e00183ffb891db734265f4109492be
#
_entry.id   d5e00183ffb891db734265f4109492be
#
_cell.length_a   1.000
_cell.length_b   1.000
_cell.length_c   1.000
_cell.angle_alpha   90.00
_cell.angle_beta   90.00
_cell.angle_gamma   90.00
#
_symmetry.space_group_name_H-M   'P 1'
#
loop_
_entity.id
_entity.type
_entity.pdbx_description
1 polymer ?
#
loop_
_entity_poly.entity_id
_entity_poly.type
_entity_poly.pdbx_seq_one_letter_code
_entity_poly.pdbx_strand_id
1 'polypeptide(L)'
;MIRVDGLHKVYGDLAAVQELTFHVLPGEVIGLVGPNGAGKTTTLHCLAGITVPTRGRIRVAGHDLATEPVAAKSALAFVPDEPHLFEYLTVEEHFRFVARLYRVADVDRRIPDVLRELELEEKRDALPEELSRGMKQKLAIGCALIHDPKALLLDEPLTGLDPGGIRRMKATILAHARSGAAVILSSHLLHLVEEICTRVLVMQRGRVLAFGTIAEIVAARPDLAGRGLEAVFLRLVGQDGPEEA
;
A
#
# COMPACT_ATOMS: atom_id res chain seq x y z
N MET A 1 5.05 8.69 -9.60
CA MET A 1 6.02 7.64 -9.95
C MET A 1 6.88 7.33 -8.73
N ILE A 2 7.05 6.05 -8.40
CA ILE A 2 7.98 5.57 -7.38
C ILE A 2 9.10 4.83 -8.11
N ARG A 3 10.35 5.05 -7.72
CA ARG A 3 11.51 4.32 -8.24
C ARG A 3 12.37 3.84 -7.09
N VAL A 4 12.73 2.57 -7.14
CA VAL A 4 13.54 1.87 -6.15
C VAL A 4 14.72 1.22 -6.87
N ASP A 5 15.92 1.60 -6.49
CA ASP A 5 17.16 1.12 -7.09
C ASP A 5 18.02 0.44 -6.00
N GLY A 6 18.14 -0.89 -6.04
CA GLY A 6 18.99 -1.70 -5.17
C GLY A 6 18.70 -1.57 -3.67
N LEU A 7 17.42 -1.45 -3.30
CA LEU A 7 17.02 -1.32 -1.89
C LEU A 7 17.47 -2.53 -1.08
N HIS A 8 18.25 -2.27 -0.05
CA HIS A 8 18.74 -3.25 0.91
C HIS A 8 18.50 -2.77 2.33
N LYS A 9 17.94 -3.64 3.19
CA LYS A 9 17.70 -3.32 4.60
C LYS A 9 18.09 -4.47 5.50
N VAL A 10 18.96 -4.18 6.45
CA VAL A 10 19.45 -5.14 7.45
C VAL A 10 19.09 -4.62 8.85
N TYR A 11 18.67 -5.52 9.72
CA TYR A 11 18.46 -5.31 11.15
C TYR A 11 19.34 -6.33 11.91
N GLY A 12 20.41 -5.84 12.54
CA GLY A 12 21.43 -6.75 13.10
C GLY A 12 21.95 -7.69 12.02
N ASP A 13 21.76 -8.98 12.18
CA ASP A 13 22.19 -10.02 11.21
C ASP A 13 21.08 -10.39 10.21
N LEU A 14 19.88 -9.86 10.36
CA LEU A 14 18.74 -10.18 9.50
C LEU A 14 18.68 -9.25 8.29
N ALA A 15 18.91 -9.78 7.08
CA ALA A 15 18.66 -9.07 5.84
C ALA A 15 17.15 -9.13 5.48
N ALA A 16 16.38 -8.13 5.92
CA ALA A 16 14.95 -8.07 5.74
C ALA A 16 14.51 -7.72 4.29
N VAL A 17 15.35 -6.97 3.55
CA VAL A 17 15.17 -6.67 2.11
C VAL A 17 16.53 -6.74 1.43
N GLN A 18 16.61 -7.41 0.27
CA GLN A 18 17.85 -7.69 -0.44
C GLN A 18 17.76 -7.26 -1.90
N GLU A 19 18.47 -6.19 -2.25
CA GLU A 19 18.69 -5.68 -3.63
C GLU A 19 17.40 -5.49 -4.46
N LEU A 20 16.35 -5.02 -3.80
CA LEU A 20 15.05 -4.79 -4.45
C LEU A 20 15.13 -3.62 -5.43
N THR A 21 14.84 -3.89 -6.71
CA THR A 21 14.79 -2.87 -7.77
C THR A 21 13.49 -3.00 -8.53
N PHE A 22 12.71 -1.92 -8.56
CA PHE A 22 11.45 -1.83 -9.32
C PHE A 22 11.01 -0.37 -9.48
N HIS A 23 9.99 -0.17 -10.30
CA HIS A 23 9.36 1.13 -10.46
C HIS A 23 7.84 1.00 -10.56
N VAL A 24 7.15 2.05 -10.14
CA VAL A 24 5.69 2.20 -10.27
C VAL A 24 5.40 3.46 -11.06
N LEU A 25 4.68 3.32 -12.14
CA LEU A 25 4.28 4.46 -13.00
C LEU A 25 3.02 5.13 -12.46
N PRO A 26 2.75 6.38 -12.84
CA PRO A 26 1.45 7.00 -12.59
C PRO A 26 0.32 6.13 -13.17
N GLY A 27 -0.72 5.91 -12.39
CA GLY A 27 -1.85 5.08 -12.79
C GLY A 27 -1.69 3.57 -12.54
N GLU A 28 -0.51 3.12 -12.15
CA GLU A 28 -0.29 1.71 -11.79
C GLU A 28 -0.68 1.41 -10.35
N VAL A 29 -1.23 0.21 -10.16
CA VAL A 29 -1.44 -0.42 -8.84
C VAL A 29 -0.57 -1.67 -8.77
N ILE A 30 0.43 -1.69 -7.88
CA ILE A 30 1.29 -2.85 -7.64
C ILE A 30 0.87 -3.57 -6.37
N GLY A 31 0.61 -4.87 -6.50
CA GLY A 31 0.42 -5.77 -5.37
C GLY A 31 1.77 -6.29 -4.86
N LEU A 32 2.08 -6.00 -3.60
CA LEU A 32 3.25 -6.53 -2.91
C LEU A 32 2.83 -7.77 -2.13
N VAL A 33 3.14 -8.95 -2.63
CA VAL A 33 2.70 -10.23 -2.08
C VAL A 33 3.86 -11.08 -1.58
N GLY A 34 3.61 -11.90 -0.58
CA GLY A 34 4.61 -12.77 0.01
C GLY A 34 4.16 -13.31 1.37
N PRO A 35 4.75 -14.41 1.86
CA PRO A 35 4.45 -14.93 3.19
C PRO A 35 4.83 -13.92 4.30
N ASN A 36 4.42 -14.22 5.53
CA ASN A 36 4.85 -13.45 6.68
C ASN A 36 6.39 -13.50 6.80
N GLY A 37 6.99 -12.35 7.11
CA GLY A 37 8.45 -12.23 7.12
C GLY A 37 9.11 -12.11 5.73
N ALA A 38 8.35 -12.00 4.64
CA ALA A 38 8.91 -11.81 3.29
C ALA A 38 9.62 -10.46 3.09
N GLY A 39 9.41 -9.48 3.97
CA GLY A 39 9.98 -8.14 3.88
C GLY A 39 9.01 -7.06 3.36
N LYS A 40 7.71 -7.37 3.21
CA LYS A 40 6.70 -6.45 2.66
C LYS A 40 6.60 -5.14 3.46
N THR A 41 6.27 -5.23 4.74
CA THR A 41 6.16 -4.06 5.64
C THR A 41 7.48 -3.29 5.75
N THR A 42 8.62 -3.98 5.82
CA THR A 42 9.95 -3.33 5.80
C THR A 42 10.15 -2.55 4.51
N THR A 43 9.76 -3.11 3.36
CA THR A 43 9.83 -2.41 2.07
C THR A 43 8.96 -1.15 2.11
N LEU A 44 7.69 -1.26 2.52
CA LEU A 44 6.78 -0.11 2.63
C LEU A 44 7.31 0.95 3.60
N HIS A 45 7.87 0.56 4.75
CA HIS A 45 8.50 1.50 5.70
C HIS A 45 9.70 2.23 5.11
N CYS A 46 10.53 1.53 4.32
CA CYS A 46 11.63 2.19 3.60
C CYS A 46 11.10 3.18 2.56
N LEU A 47 10.07 2.80 1.79
CA LEU A 47 9.44 3.67 0.79
C LEU A 47 8.76 4.90 1.41
N ALA A 48 8.16 4.75 2.59
CA ALA A 48 7.55 5.83 3.35
C ALA A 48 8.57 6.73 4.06
N GLY A 49 9.86 6.35 4.07
CA GLY A 49 10.91 7.07 4.80
C GLY A 49 10.74 7.02 6.32
N ILE A 50 10.07 5.97 6.84
CA ILE A 50 9.99 5.65 8.27
C ILE A 50 11.26 4.93 8.69
N THR A 51 11.76 4.05 7.84
CA THR A 51 12.99 3.30 8.06
C THR A 51 14.02 3.67 7.00
N VAL A 52 15.22 4.06 7.44
CA VAL A 52 16.32 4.37 6.52
C VAL A 52 16.87 3.07 5.91
N PRO A 53 16.98 2.95 4.58
CA PRO A 53 17.64 1.82 3.94
C PRO A 53 19.10 1.67 4.38
N THR A 54 19.61 0.45 4.43
CA THR A 54 21.05 0.18 4.63
C THR A 54 21.84 0.55 3.37
N ARG A 55 21.25 0.28 2.19
CA ARG A 55 21.78 0.66 0.86
C ARG A 55 20.62 0.86 -0.11
N GLY A 56 20.94 1.44 -1.27
CA GLY A 56 19.99 1.67 -2.36
C GLY A 56 19.42 3.07 -2.32
N ARG A 57 18.58 3.36 -3.30
CA ARG A 57 17.99 4.68 -3.49
C ARG A 57 16.49 4.57 -3.75
N ILE A 58 15.74 5.50 -3.17
CA ILE A 58 14.29 5.60 -3.35
C ILE A 58 13.97 7.00 -3.83
N ARG A 59 13.17 7.10 -4.88
CA ARG A 59 12.62 8.37 -5.37
C ARG A 59 11.11 8.30 -5.44
N VAL A 60 10.46 9.38 -5.00
CA VAL A 60 9.01 9.55 -5.03
C VAL A 60 8.70 10.85 -5.74
N ALA A 61 7.85 10.81 -6.76
CA ALA A 61 7.48 11.97 -7.59
C ALA A 61 8.69 12.76 -8.13
N GLY A 62 9.82 12.08 -8.38
CA GLY A 62 11.07 12.69 -8.85
C GLY A 62 12.05 13.07 -7.76
N HIS A 63 11.61 13.20 -6.50
CA HIS A 63 12.44 13.59 -5.36
C HIS A 63 13.10 12.40 -4.70
N ASP A 64 14.38 12.53 -4.38
CA ASP A 64 15.13 11.49 -3.66
C ASP A 64 14.80 11.56 -2.16
N LEU A 65 14.37 10.42 -1.60
CA LEU A 65 13.88 10.35 -0.23
C LEU A 65 15.00 10.66 0.81
N ALA A 66 16.26 10.41 0.48
CA ALA A 66 17.38 10.66 1.37
C ALA A 66 17.84 12.13 1.37
N THR A 67 17.84 12.78 0.19
CA THR A 67 18.37 14.15 0.04
C THR A 67 17.28 15.22 -0.01
N GLU A 68 16.04 14.85 -0.38
CA GLU A 68 14.88 15.74 -0.49
C GLU A 68 13.66 15.18 0.29
N PRO A 69 13.81 14.78 1.57
CA PRO A 69 12.79 14.03 2.30
C PRO A 69 11.45 14.76 2.43
N VAL A 70 11.47 16.08 2.57
CA VAL A 70 10.23 16.87 2.70
C VAL A 70 9.46 16.87 1.39
N ALA A 71 10.11 17.09 0.25
CA ALA A 71 9.48 17.09 -1.06
C ALA A 71 8.94 15.69 -1.42
N ALA A 72 9.74 14.63 -1.18
CA ALA A 72 9.31 13.25 -1.41
C ALA A 72 8.09 12.88 -0.55
N LYS A 73 8.12 13.20 0.75
CA LYS A 73 7.03 12.89 1.69
C LYS A 73 5.77 13.73 1.45
N SER A 74 5.90 14.96 0.96
CA SER A 74 4.71 15.78 0.60
C SER A 74 3.91 15.17 -0.54
N ALA A 75 4.56 14.39 -1.40
CA ALA A 75 3.90 13.70 -2.52
C ALA A 75 3.46 12.26 -2.19
N LEU A 76 3.67 11.81 -0.95
CA LEU A 76 3.49 10.43 -0.51
C LEU A 76 2.45 10.35 0.61
N ALA A 77 1.64 9.30 0.58
CA ALA A 77 0.89 8.85 1.75
C ALA A 77 1.19 7.39 2.07
N PHE A 78 1.19 7.05 3.35
CA PHE A 78 1.35 5.69 3.85
C PHE A 78 0.28 5.37 4.89
N VAL A 79 -0.41 4.25 4.71
CA VAL A 79 -1.38 3.69 5.64
C VAL A 79 -0.85 2.34 6.13
N PRO A 80 -0.54 2.20 7.42
CA PRO A 80 -0.13 0.93 8.00
C PRO A 80 -1.32 -0.03 8.19
N ASP A 81 -1.06 -1.32 8.39
CA ASP A 81 -2.07 -2.35 8.70
C ASP A 81 -2.88 -1.99 9.96
N GLU A 82 -2.19 -1.53 11.01
CA GLU A 82 -2.83 -1.01 12.22
C GLU A 82 -2.67 0.52 12.29
N PRO A 83 -3.72 1.29 11.96
CA PRO A 83 -3.67 2.73 12.02
C PRO A 83 -3.52 3.27 13.45
N HIS A 84 -2.52 4.11 13.66
CA HIS A 84 -2.36 4.87 14.90
C HIS A 84 -3.09 6.21 14.78
N LEU A 85 -4.26 6.29 15.37
CA LEU A 85 -5.08 7.50 15.39
C LEU A 85 -4.83 8.29 16.68
N PHE A 86 -5.03 9.61 16.61
CA PHE A 86 -4.93 10.48 17.80
C PHE A 86 -6.19 10.30 18.68
N GLU A 87 -6.03 9.79 19.88
CA GLU A 87 -7.13 9.41 20.77
C GLU A 87 -8.13 10.55 21.08
N TYR A 88 -7.65 11.79 21.05
CA TYR A 88 -8.42 12.97 21.44
C TYR A 88 -8.89 13.82 20.25
N LEU A 89 -8.70 13.36 19.02
CA LEU A 89 -9.23 14.04 17.85
C LEU A 89 -10.45 13.28 17.31
N THR A 90 -11.50 14.02 16.97
CA THR A 90 -12.65 13.47 16.24
C THR A 90 -12.25 13.07 14.81
N VAL A 91 -13.11 12.37 14.11
CA VAL A 91 -12.92 12.00 12.70
C VAL A 91 -12.63 13.24 11.84
N GLU A 92 -13.43 14.30 11.99
CA GLU A 92 -13.20 15.54 11.23
C GLU A 92 -11.89 16.23 11.63
N GLU A 93 -11.57 16.27 12.91
CA GLU A 93 -10.35 16.90 13.41
C GLU A 93 -9.10 16.19 12.89
N HIS A 94 -9.12 14.85 12.70
CA HIS A 94 -8.06 14.14 12.02
C HIS A 94 -7.84 14.66 10.60
N PHE A 95 -8.91 14.78 9.82
CA PHE A 95 -8.83 15.34 8.46
C PHE A 95 -8.29 16.76 8.46
N ARG A 96 -8.79 17.62 9.35
CA ARG A 96 -8.32 19.00 9.48
C ARG A 96 -6.84 19.07 9.87
N PHE A 97 -6.41 18.22 10.80
CA PHE A 97 -5.02 18.13 11.23
C PHE A 97 -4.09 17.78 10.06
N VAL A 98 -4.41 16.68 9.35
CA VAL A 98 -3.60 16.25 8.19
C VAL A 98 -3.63 17.27 7.07
N ALA A 99 -4.80 17.83 6.75
CA ALA A 99 -4.94 18.86 5.74
C ALA A 99 -4.09 20.10 6.02
N ARG A 100 -4.02 20.55 7.28
CA ARG A 100 -3.14 21.64 7.70
C ARG A 100 -1.67 21.29 7.56
N LEU A 101 -1.26 20.07 7.94
CA LEU A 101 0.10 19.58 7.82
C LEU A 101 0.59 19.61 6.36
N TYR A 102 -0.27 19.17 5.45
CA TYR A 102 0.03 19.15 4.00
C TYR A 102 -0.38 20.43 3.27
N ARG A 103 -0.86 21.48 3.98
CA ARG A 103 -1.28 22.77 3.41
C ARG A 103 -2.32 22.63 2.30
N VAL A 104 -3.28 21.74 2.53
CA VAL A 104 -4.38 21.52 1.58
C VAL A 104 -5.26 22.75 1.51
N ALA A 105 -5.52 23.25 0.29
CA ALA A 105 -6.49 24.32 0.06
C ALA A 105 -7.92 23.79 0.18
N ASP A 106 -8.89 24.68 0.47
CA ASP A 106 -10.32 24.41 0.48
C ASP A 106 -10.74 23.19 1.34
N VAL A 107 -10.11 23.05 2.51
CA VAL A 107 -10.32 21.93 3.45
C VAL A 107 -11.79 21.74 3.81
N ASP A 108 -12.52 22.84 4.05
CA ASP A 108 -13.92 22.81 4.43
C ASP A 108 -14.83 22.22 3.33
N ARG A 109 -14.39 22.29 2.08
CA ARG A 109 -15.09 21.65 0.95
C ARG A 109 -14.68 20.19 0.79
N ARG A 110 -13.39 19.86 1.01
CA ARG A 110 -12.87 18.48 0.82
C ARG A 110 -13.34 17.51 1.89
N ILE A 111 -13.41 17.93 3.15
CA ILE A 111 -13.76 17.04 4.25
C ILE A 111 -15.14 16.38 4.06
N PRO A 112 -16.22 17.10 3.73
CA PRO A 112 -17.53 16.49 3.48
C PRO A 112 -17.49 15.44 2.36
N ASP A 113 -16.71 15.66 1.30
CA ASP A 113 -16.61 14.73 0.18
C ASP A 113 -15.88 13.44 0.61
N VAL A 114 -14.77 13.55 1.36
CA VAL A 114 -14.03 12.40 1.90
C VAL A 114 -14.88 11.62 2.92
N LEU A 115 -15.60 12.32 3.81
CA LEU A 115 -16.51 11.67 4.76
C LEU A 115 -17.57 10.84 4.04
N ARG A 116 -18.17 11.38 2.98
CA ARG A 116 -19.18 10.69 2.15
C ARG A 116 -18.59 9.50 1.40
N GLU A 117 -17.44 9.67 0.77
CA GLU A 117 -16.75 8.59 0.04
C GLU A 117 -16.47 7.38 0.94
N LEU A 118 -16.11 7.65 2.20
CA LEU A 118 -15.76 6.62 3.18
C LEU A 118 -16.93 6.17 4.07
N GLU A 119 -18.13 6.78 3.92
CA GLU A 119 -19.30 6.54 4.78
C GLU A 119 -18.98 6.75 6.27
N LEU A 120 -18.37 7.89 6.57
CA LEU A 120 -18.06 8.32 7.92
C LEU A 120 -18.82 9.59 8.32
N GLU A 121 -19.83 10.02 7.54
CA GLU A 121 -20.59 11.26 7.77
C GLU A 121 -21.27 11.26 9.17
N GLU A 122 -21.91 10.15 9.54
CA GLU A 122 -22.57 10.00 10.85
C GLU A 122 -21.59 9.88 12.02
N LYS A 123 -20.31 9.65 11.72
CA LYS A 123 -19.22 9.52 12.70
C LYS A 123 -18.28 10.71 12.71
N ARG A 124 -18.67 11.80 12.06
CA ARG A 124 -17.88 13.02 11.92
C ARG A 124 -17.29 13.53 13.23
N ASP A 125 -18.10 13.55 14.28
CA ASP A 125 -17.75 14.08 15.60
C ASP A 125 -17.33 12.96 16.60
N ALA A 126 -17.25 11.70 16.15
CA ALA A 126 -16.88 10.57 16.99
C ALA A 126 -15.36 10.51 17.22
N LEU A 127 -14.97 10.07 18.42
CA LEU A 127 -13.59 9.75 18.76
C LEU A 127 -13.20 8.36 18.27
N PRO A 128 -11.90 8.05 18.10
CA PRO A 128 -11.44 6.74 17.64
C PRO A 128 -11.94 5.55 18.47
N GLU A 129 -12.13 5.71 19.78
CA GLU A 129 -12.67 4.65 20.66
C GLU A 129 -14.10 4.23 20.29
N GLU A 130 -14.88 5.13 19.68
CA GLU A 130 -16.27 4.91 19.24
C GLU A 130 -16.33 4.28 17.84
N LEU A 131 -15.18 4.06 17.18
CA LEU A 131 -15.08 3.52 15.83
C LEU A 131 -14.76 2.03 15.85
N SER A 132 -15.44 1.27 14.98
CA SER A 132 -15.04 -0.09 14.69
C SER A 132 -13.65 -0.14 14.02
N ARG A 133 -12.99 -1.32 14.00
CA ARG A 133 -11.71 -1.50 13.31
C ARG A 133 -11.77 -1.04 11.85
N GLY A 134 -12.83 -1.44 11.13
CA GLY A 134 -13.02 -1.03 9.74
C GLY A 134 -13.22 0.47 9.57
N MET A 135 -13.90 1.15 10.50
CA MET A 135 -14.04 2.61 10.48
C MET A 135 -12.72 3.32 10.76
N LYS A 136 -11.88 2.78 11.67
CA LYS A 136 -10.54 3.29 11.91
C LYS A 136 -9.66 3.18 10.66
N GLN A 137 -9.76 2.06 9.95
CA GLN A 137 -9.06 1.87 8.67
C GLN A 137 -9.53 2.87 7.61
N LYS A 138 -10.85 3.08 7.47
CA LYS A 138 -11.42 4.09 6.58
C LYS A 138 -10.92 5.49 6.92
N LEU A 139 -10.90 5.88 8.19
CA LEU A 139 -10.38 7.17 8.65
C LEU A 139 -8.91 7.35 8.28
N ALA A 140 -8.07 6.36 8.54
CA ALA A 140 -6.65 6.42 8.17
C ALA A 140 -6.44 6.59 6.67
N ILE A 141 -7.20 5.87 5.85
CA ILE A 141 -7.14 6.00 4.40
C ILE A 141 -7.64 7.38 3.96
N GLY A 142 -8.72 7.90 4.54
CA GLY A 142 -9.19 9.26 4.26
C GLY A 142 -8.13 10.32 4.60
N CYS A 143 -7.46 10.19 5.74
CA CYS A 143 -6.32 11.05 6.10
C CYS A 143 -5.19 10.96 5.07
N ALA A 144 -4.90 9.76 4.55
CA ALA A 144 -3.90 9.58 3.50
C ALA A 144 -4.30 10.24 2.17
N LEU A 145 -5.59 10.26 1.85
CA LEU A 145 -6.11 10.77 0.58
C LEU A 145 -6.42 12.28 0.59
N ILE A 146 -6.58 12.91 1.75
CA ILE A 146 -7.03 14.30 1.88
C ILE A 146 -6.12 15.30 1.15
N HIS A 147 -4.83 15.00 1.00
CA HIS A 147 -3.85 15.87 0.36
C HIS A 147 -3.51 15.46 -1.09
N ASP A 148 -4.26 14.52 -1.68
CA ASP A 148 -4.12 14.07 -3.08
C ASP A 148 -2.68 13.60 -3.42
N PRO A 149 -2.19 12.54 -2.74
CA PRO A 149 -0.81 12.09 -2.89
C PRO A 149 -0.54 11.55 -4.29
N LYS A 150 0.67 11.79 -4.81
CA LYS A 150 1.14 11.20 -6.08
C LYS A 150 1.59 9.75 -5.92
N ALA A 151 1.91 9.34 -4.70
CA ALA A 151 2.27 7.98 -4.34
C ALA A 151 1.48 7.54 -3.11
N LEU A 152 0.83 6.37 -3.18
CA LEU A 152 0.02 5.82 -2.10
C LEU A 152 0.55 4.44 -1.73
N LEU A 153 0.98 4.29 -0.50
CA LEU A 153 1.48 3.04 0.07
C LEU A 153 0.46 2.54 1.10
N LEU A 154 0.00 1.31 0.94
CA LEU A 154 -1.04 0.71 1.76
C LEU A 154 -0.56 -0.65 2.28
N ASP A 155 -0.45 -0.81 3.59
CA ASP A 155 -0.13 -2.09 4.21
C ASP A 155 -1.44 -2.76 4.65
N GLU A 156 -1.81 -3.88 4.01
CA GLU A 156 -3.03 -4.67 4.27
C GLU A 156 -4.33 -3.84 4.34
N PRO A 157 -4.62 -2.92 3.39
CA PRO A 157 -5.66 -1.90 3.53
C PRO A 157 -7.10 -2.45 3.58
N LEU A 158 -7.31 -3.70 3.19
CA LEU A 158 -8.62 -4.33 3.09
C LEU A 158 -8.94 -5.24 4.28
N THR A 159 -7.98 -5.42 5.19
CA THR A 159 -8.13 -6.25 6.38
C THR A 159 -9.10 -5.60 7.36
N GLY A 160 -10.05 -6.42 7.88
CA GLY A 160 -11.02 -5.96 8.88
C GLY A 160 -12.20 -5.15 8.33
N LEU A 161 -12.30 -5.01 7.01
CA LEU A 161 -13.48 -4.44 6.34
C LEU A 161 -14.52 -5.53 6.05
N ASP A 162 -15.79 -5.16 6.10
CA ASP A 162 -16.88 -5.98 5.62
C ASP A 162 -16.89 -6.04 4.07
N PRO A 163 -17.62 -6.98 3.44
CA PRO A 163 -17.62 -7.10 1.97
C PRO A 163 -18.01 -5.82 1.22
N GLY A 164 -18.90 -5.02 1.81
CA GLY A 164 -19.29 -3.71 1.26
C GLY A 164 -18.13 -2.71 1.33
N GLY A 165 -17.45 -2.64 2.48
CA GLY A 165 -16.27 -1.81 2.70
C GLY A 165 -15.12 -2.19 1.77
N ILE A 166 -14.85 -3.49 1.58
CA ILE A 166 -13.83 -3.97 0.61
C ILE A 166 -14.14 -3.46 -0.80
N ARG A 167 -15.39 -3.60 -1.25
CA ARG A 167 -15.80 -3.15 -2.60
C ARG A 167 -15.57 -1.65 -2.78
N ARG A 168 -15.99 -0.85 -1.82
CA ARG A 168 -15.80 0.61 -1.86
C ARG A 168 -14.33 0.99 -1.82
N MET A 169 -13.57 0.40 -0.91
CA MET A 169 -12.14 0.69 -0.79
C MET A 169 -11.37 0.34 -2.07
N LYS A 170 -11.70 -0.77 -2.73
CA LYS A 170 -11.17 -1.09 -4.06
C LYS A 170 -11.49 0.01 -5.07
N ALA A 171 -12.74 0.49 -5.10
CA ALA A 171 -13.16 1.56 -6.00
C ALA A 171 -12.38 2.87 -5.73
N THR A 172 -12.21 3.26 -4.47
CA THR A 172 -11.41 4.42 -4.04
C THR A 172 -9.95 4.29 -4.48
N ILE A 173 -9.29 3.14 -4.21
CA ILE A 173 -7.90 2.90 -4.64
C ILE A 173 -7.76 3.03 -6.16
N LEU A 174 -8.66 2.39 -6.92
CA LEU A 174 -8.64 2.45 -8.37
C LEU A 174 -8.95 3.85 -8.92
N ALA A 175 -9.82 4.63 -8.28
CA ALA A 175 -10.10 6.00 -8.67
C ALA A 175 -8.86 6.88 -8.50
N HIS A 176 -8.13 6.77 -7.38
CA HIS A 176 -6.87 7.49 -7.15
C HIS A 176 -5.76 7.06 -8.12
N ALA A 177 -5.65 5.77 -8.44
CA ALA A 177 -4.73 5.33 -9.49
C ALA A 177 -5.09 5.96 -10.84
N ARG A 178 -6.36 5.92 -11.26
CA ARG A 178 -6.82 6.52 -12.53
C ARG A 178 -6.58 8.03 -12.59
N SER A 179 -6.57 8.74 -11.47
CA SER A 179 -6.20 10.16 -11.41
C SER A 179 -4.69 10.41 -11.49
N GLY A 180 -3.89 9.35 -11.62
CA GLY A 180 -2.45 9.42 -11.85
C GLY A 180 -1.59 9.12 -10.63
N ALA A 181 -2.15 8.67 -9.51
CA ALA A 181 -1.36 8.20 -8.38
C ALA A 181 -0.67 6.87 -8.70
N ALA A 182 0.56 6.69 -8.22
CA ALA A 182 1.26 5.42 -8.20
C ALA A 182 0.93 4.69 -6.89
N VAL A 183 0.31 3.51 -6.95
CA VAL A 183 -0.15 2.80 -5.77
C VAL A 183 0.66 1.53 -5.54
N ILE A 184 1.07 1.29 -4.30
CA ILE A 184 1.59 -0.01 -3.85
C ILE A 184 0.73 -0.45 -2.68
N LEU A 185 0.17 -1.65 -2.76
CA LEU A 185 -0.52 -2.26 -1.64
C LEU A 185 0.08 -3.62 -1.31
N SER A 186 0.28 -3.90 -0.03
CA SER A 186 0.52 -5.25 0.44
C SER A 186 -0.81 -5.97 0.67
N SER A 187 -0.87 -7.24 0.37
CA SER A 187 -2.00 -8.07 0.79
C SER A 187 -1.63 -9.55 0.81
N HIS A 188 -2.25 -10.28 1.72
CA HIS A 188 -2.28 -11.75 1.73
C HIS A 188 -3.51 -12.31 1.02
N LEU A 189 -4.47 -11.47 0.63
CA LEU A 189 -5.69 -11.83 -0.09
C LEU A 189 -5.43 -11.79 -1.61
N LEU A 190 -4.85 -12.85 -2.15
CA LEU A 190 -4.36 -12.90 -3.53
C LEU A 190 -5.44 -12.64 -4.57
N HIS A 191 -6.67 -13.10 -4.34
CA HIS A 191 -7.81 -12.84 -5.23
C HIS A 191 -8.14 -11.34 -5.34
N LEU A 192 -7.97 -10.56 -4.25
CA LEU A 192 -8.17 -9.10 -4.30
C LEU A 192 -7.03 -8.40 -5.05
N VAL A 193 -5.80 -8.89 -4.88
CA VAL A 193 -4.65 -8.41 -5.65
C VAL A 193 -4.86 -8.65 -7.14
N GLU A 194 -5.35 -9.83 -7.53
CA GLU A 194 -5.66 -10.19 -8.91
C GLU A 194 -6.71 -9.28 -9.55
N GLU A 195 -7.69 -8.83 -8.76
CA GLU A 195 -8.76 -7.95 -9.26
C GLU A 195 -8.34 -6.49 -9.46
N ILE A 196 -7.42 -5.96 -8.65
CA ILE A 196 -7.14 -4.51 -8.65
C ILE A 196 -5.72 -4.14 -9.06
N CYS A 197 -4.76 -5.08 -9.03
CA CYS A 197 -3.37 -4.76 -9.34
C CYS A 197 -3.09 -4.93 -10.83
N THR A 198 -2.36 -3.95 -11.39
CA THR A 198 -1.85 -4.00 -12.77
C THR A 198 -0.64 -4.91 -12.87
N ARG A 199 0.19 -4.93 -11.82
CA ARG A 199 1.39 -5.77 -11.71
C ARG A 199 1.52 -6.29 -10.29
N VAL A 200 2.26 -7.38 -10.13
CA VAL A 200 2.52 -8.02 -8.84
C VAL A 200 4.01 -8.15 -8.61
N LEU A 201 4.45 -7.85 -7.40
CA LEU A 201 5.81 -8.07 -6.92
C LEU A 201 5.74 -9.15 -5.84
N VAL A 202 6.23 -10.36 -6.17
CA VAL A 202 6.25 -11.51 -5.27
C VAL A 202 7.56 -11.53 -4.51
N MET A 203 7.49 -11.51 -3.19
CA MET A 203 8.65 -11.51 -2.30
C MET A 203 8.70 -12.75 -1.41
N GLN A 204 9.92 -13.22 -1.14
CA GLN A 204 10.21 -14.23 -0.13
C GLN A 204 11.59 -13.97 0.48
N ARG A 205 11.69 -14.03 1.82
CA ARG A 205 12.94 -13.85 2.57
C ARG A 205 13.74 -12.62 2.14
N GLY A 206 13.03 -11.50 1.91
CA GLY A 206 13.61 -10.22 1.51
C GLY A 206 14.01 -10.12 0.02
N ARG A 207 13.76 -11.14 -0.80
CA ARG A 207 14.12 -11.18 -2.22
C ARG A 207 12.89 -11.16 -3.11
N VAL A 208 13.04 -10.63 -4.32
CA VAL A 208 12.04 -10.72 -5.38
C VAL A 208 12.12 -12.09 -6.03
N LEU A 209 11.00 -12.80 -6.07
CA LEU A 209 10.83 -14.04 -6.82
C LEU A 209 10.28 -13.80 -8.22
N ALA A 210 9.37 -12.85 -8.35
CA ALA A 210 8.76 -12.45 -9.61
C ALA A 210 8.27 -11.01 -9.56
N PHE A 211 8.31 -10.31 -10.70
CA PHE A 211 7.76 -8.97 -10.86
C PHE A 211 7.24 -8.77 -12.29
N GLY A 212 5.99 -8.44 -12.44
CA GLY A 212 5.34 -8.21 -13.74
C GLY A 212 3.84 -8.24 -13.64
N THR A 213 3.15 -8.22 -14.78
CA THR A 213 1.73 -8.52 -14.85
C THR A 213 1.51 -10.00 -14.49
N ILE A 214 0.31 -10.34 -14.03
CA ILE A 214 -0.03 -11.74 -13.73
C ILE A 214 0.17 -12.62 -14.96
N ALA A 215 -0.22 -12.11 -16.13
CA ALA A 215 -0.03 -12.82 -17.40
C ALA A 215 1.44 -13.10 -17.73
N GLU A 216 2.33 -12.14 -17.51
CA GLU A 216 3.79 -12.32 -17.69
C GLU A 216 4.37 -13.36 -16.72
N ILE A 217 3.96 -13.30 -15.44
CA ILE A 217 4.41 -14.23 -14.41
C ILE A 217 3.94 -15.65 -14.71
N VAL A 218 2.68 -15.83 -15.14
CA VAL A 218 2.12 -17.12 -15.56
C VAL A 218 2.81 -17.63 -16.84
N ALA A 219 3.02 -16.77 -17.83
CA ALA A 219 3.68 -17.15 -19.09
C ALA A 219 5.13 -17.62 -18.88
N ALA A 220 5.81 -17.09 -17.87
CA ALA A 220 7.16 -17.56 -17.48
C ALA A 220 7.14 -18.95 -16.79
N ARG A 221 5.96 -19.52 -16.52
CA ARG A 221 5.72 -20.81 -15.85
C ARG A 221 4.67 -21.61 -16.60
N PRO A 222 5.01 -22.28 -17.72
CA PRO A 222 4.03 -23.01 -18.56
C PRO A 222 3.28 -24.11 -17.82
N ASP A 223 3.87 -24.68 -16.78
CA ASP A 223 3.26 -25.67 -15.87
C ASP A 223 2.07 -25.10 -15.06
N LEU A 224 1.94 -23.77 -14.99
CA LEU A 224 0.87 -23.06 -14.27
C LEU A 224 -0.14 -22.38 -15.21
N ALA A 225 -0.06 -22.64 -16.50
CA ALA A 225 -0.97 -22.05 -17.49
C ALA A 225 -2.44 -22.31 -17.14
N GLY A 226 -3.25 -21.24 -17.10
CA GLY A 226 -4.68 -21.32 -16.77
C GLY A 226 -5.00 -21.37 -15.27
N ARG A 227 -4.00 -21.35 -14.39
CA ARG A 227 -4.18 -21.26 -12.94
C ARG A 227 -4.14 -19.78 -12.49
N GLY A 228 -4.91 -19.43 -11.43
CA GLY A 228 -4.94 -18.07 -10.85
C GLY A 228 -3.64 -17.72 -10.12
N LEU A 229 -3.55 -16.46 -9.69
CA LEU A 229 -2.39 -15.93 -8.96
C LEU A 229 -2.03 -16.76 -7.71
N GLU A 230 -3.01 -17.33 -7.04
CA GLU A 230 -2.80 -18.15 -5.83
C GLU A 230 -1.94 -19.38 -6.11
N ALA A 231 -2.25 -20.14 -7.15
CA ALA A 231 -1.47 -21.32 -7.53
C ALA A 231 -0.04 -20.94 -7.95
N VAL A 232 0.10 -19.85 -8.70
CA VAL A 232 1.41 -19.31 -9.09
C VAL A 232 2.22 -18.90 -7.86
N PHE A 233 1.58 -18.22 -6.91
CA PHE A 233 2.20 -17.79 -5.66
C PHE A 233 2.69 -18.98 -4.83
N LEU A 234 1.84 -19.99 -4.59
CA LEU A 234 2.19 -21.19 -3.82
C LEU A 234 3.39 -21.91 -4.43
N ARG A 235 3.42 -22.04 -5.75
CA ARG A 235 4.54 -22.65 -6.47
C ARG A 235 5.84 -21.84 -6.33
N LEU A 236 5.76 -20.51 -6.45
CA LEU A 236 6.92 -19.62 -6.32
C LEU A 236 7.53 -19.66 -4.91
N VAL A 237 6.69 -19.73 -3.87
CA VAL A 237 7.16 -19.77 -2.49
C VAL A 237 7.51 -21.18 -1.99
N GLY A 238 7.37 -22.23 -2.85
CA GLY A 238 7.70 -23.61 -2.51
C GLY A 238 6.76 -24.23 -1.48
N GLN A 239 5.49 -23.79 -1.43
CA GLN A 239 4.45 -24.31 -0.53
C GLN A 239 3.54 -25.37 -1.20
N ASP A 240 3.79 -25.73 -2.45
CA ASP A 240 3.13 -26.88 -3.04
C ASP A 240 3.63 -28.13 -2.33
N GLY A 241 2.74 -28.78 -1.58
CA GLY A 241 2.94 -30.14 -1.12
C GLY A 241 3.14 -31.06 -2.33
N PRO A 242 3.72 -32.27 -2.15
CA PRO A 242 3.79 -33.24 -3.24
C PRO A 242 2.40 -33.44 -3.81
N GLU A 243 2.26 -33.30 -5.14
CA GLU A 243 1.04 -33.68 -5.85
C GLU A 243 0.72 -35.13 -5.44
N GLU A 244 -0.44 -35.34 -4.78
CA GLU A 244 -0.96 -36.67 -4.59
C GLU A 244 -1.17 -37.28 -6.00
N ALA A 245 -0.31 -38.24 -6.31
CA ALA A 245 -0.34 -39.01 -7.54
C ALA A 245 -1.45 -40.06 -7.51
#